data_7138e7d9a72f75684c1ea6642641fe20
#
_entry.id   7138e7d9a72f75684c1ea6642641fe20
#
_cell.length_a   1.000
_cell.length_b   1.000
_cell.length_c   1.000
_cell.angle_alpha   90.00
_cell.angle_beta   90.00
_cell.angle_gamma   90.00
#
_symmetry.space_group_name_H-M   'P 1'
#
loop_
_entity.id
_entity.type
_entity.pdbx_description
1 polymer ?
#
loop_
_entity_poly.entity_id
_entity_poly.type
_entity_poly.pdbx_seq_one_letter_code
_entity_poly.pdbx_strand_id
1 'polypeptide(L)'
;MHIARAARTTLARLGAVALASALLAACGTGSAGGGRSSGKVTVSIDLFGTFGFKEAGLYGEYEKLHPDITIRQTDTEQEQNYWKSLQTRLAGGGGLADIQGVEIGRITSVAQLQSDKFEDLNEYGAAGLKKNFTASKWGAATAKNGAVVGLGTDNGPEAMCYRTDLLRKAGLPTDRDVLAKRWSTWQGYIDLGRQYKKNAPGKSAWIDSVRSIYTNVAGQSKERYYNASGKLIWDTSPAVKQAWDLSVDAAHAGLSGSLDQWSPSWNQAFAAGSFATLPCPAWMLGYIKGQAGKSGDGKWDVATLPGQAGNWGGSYLAIPRMSRHKKEAYELIKWLTAPEQQTKLFRKVGNFPSSVPAIEKVADTKDPYFSNAPIGRIFGSAAEQAPVQILGVNDQDVQEQIAKALFEVERKGTSSDTAWSNARKGVQNAIG
;
A
#
# COMPACT_ATOMS: atom_id res chain seq x y z
N MET A 1 -49.05 -23.09 37.24
CA MET A 1 -50.41 -22.64 36.79
C MET A 1 -50.26 -22.35 35.31
N HIS A 2 -50.63 -23.28 34.58
CA HIS A 2 -51.59 -23.42 33.46
C HIS A 2 -51.19 -22.70 32.20
N ILE A 3 -50.80 -23.48 31.18
CA ILE A 3 -51.62 -24.17 30.14
C ILE A 3 -51.94 -23.18 29.02
N ALA A 4 -51.83 -23.41 27.73
CA ALA A 4 -51.65 -24.50 26.80
C ALA A 4 -51.71 -23.86 25.39
N ARG A 5 -50.98 -24.42 24.43
CA ARG A 5 -51.46 -25.13 23.23
C ARG A 5 -52.53 -24.48 22.36
N ALA A 6 -52.22 -24.25 21.07
CA ALA A 6 -52.91 -25.02 20.02
C ALA A 6 -52.31 -24.78 18.64
N ALA A 7 -52.01 -25.86 17.99
CA ALA A 7 -51.73 -26.12 16.61
C ALA A 7 -53.03 -26.25 15.78
N ARG A 8 -52.97 -26.12 14.47
CA ARG A 8 -53.69 -26.86 13.39
C ARG A 8 -53.46 -26.12 12.09
N THR A 9 -52.68 -26.65 11.16
CA THR A 9 -53.02 -27.66 10.10
C THR A 9 -54.06 -27.24 9.08
N THR A 10 -53.65 -27.34 7.86
CA THR A 10 -54.12 -28.03 6.63
C THR A 10 -54.57 -27.06 5.53
N LEU A 11 -54.42 -27.22 4.26
CA LEU A 11 -54.18 -28.29 3.30
C LEU A 11 -53.93 -27.73 1.88
N ALA A 12 -53.24 -28.46 1.10
CA ALA A 12 -52.97 -28.40 -0.32
C ALA A 12 -54.14 -28.05 -1.25
N ARG A 13 -53.86 -27.47 -2.43
CA ARG A 13 -54.47 -27.89 -3.69
C ARG A 13 -53.51 -27.70 -4.85
N LEU A 14 -53.29 -28.81 -5.53
CA LEU A 14 -52.70 -29.00 -6.86
C LEU A 14 -53.55 -28.32 -7.93
N GLY A 15 -52.89 -27.85 -8.98
CA GLY A 15 -53.55 -27.46 -10.25
C GLY A 15 -52.52 -27.51 -11.36
N ALA A 16 -52.37 -28.67 -12.00
CA ALA A 16 -51.65 -28.83 -13.25
C ALA A 16 -52.56 -28.48 -14.42
N VAL A 17 -52.04 -27.68 -15.37
CA VAL A 17 -52.57 -27.65 -16.76
C VAL A 17 -51.38 -27.61 -17.71
N ALA A 18 -51.40 -28.57 -18.62
CA ALA A 18 -50.41 -28.86 -19.65
C ALA A 18 -50.84 -28.24 -21.02
N LEU A 19 -49.85 -28.16 -21.90
CA LEU A 19 -49.87 -28.16 -23.38
C LEU A 19 -50.34 -26.93 -24.14
N ALA A 20 -49.39 -26.37 -24.93
CA ALA A 20 -49.56 -26.46 -26.41
C ALA A 20 -48.24 -26.06 -27.11
N SER A 21 -47.71 -27.02 -27.85
CA SER A 21 -46.60 -26.86 -28.80
C SER A 21 -47.09 -26.18 -30.08
N ALA A 22 -46.33 -25.23 -30.62
CA ALA A 22 -46.45 -24.81 -32.01
C ALA A 22 -45.06 -24.60 -32.61
N LEU A 23 -44.63 -25.56 -33.38
CA LEU A 23 -43.53 -25.50 -34.33
C LEU A 23 -43.97 -24.64 -35.54
N LEU A 24 -43.20 -23.60 -35.82
CA LEU A 24 -43.19 -23.00 -37.16
C LEU A 24 -41.74 -22.83 -37.60
N ALA A 25 -41.30 -23.73 -38.47
CA ALA A 25 -40.08 -23.60 -39.23
C ALA A 25 -40.27 -22.52 -40.32
N ALA A 26 -39.44 -21.51 -40.34
CA ALA A 26 -39.24 -20.64 -41.47
C ALA A 26 -37.75 -20.61 -41.82
N CYS A 27 -37.37 -21.32 -42.89
CA CYS A 27 -36.11 -21.15 -43.59
C CYS A 27 -36.03 -19.74 -44.18
N GLY A 28 -35.10 -18.93 -43.72
CA GLY A 28 -34.68 -17.66 -44.30
C GLY A 28 -33.19 -17.67 -44.47
N THR A 29 -32.71 -17.88 -45.68
CA THR A 29 -31.32 -17.66 -46.10
C THR A 29 -31.04 -16.17 -46.01
N GLY A 30 -30.16 -15.77 -45.09
CA GLY A 30 -29.67 -14.40 -44.90
C GLY A 30 -28.24 -14.38 -44.40
N SER A 31 -27.39 -13.86 -45.24
CA SER A 31 -25.96 -13.55 -45.13
C SER A 31 -25.33 -13.55 -43.71
N ALA A 32 -24.26 -14.26 -43.60
CA ALA A 32 -23.32 -14.17 -42.48
C ALA A 32 -22.67 -12.77 -42.43
N GLY A 33 -23.34 -11.85 -41.78
CA GLY A 33 -22.75 -10.64 -41.25
C GLY A 33 -22.34 -10.92 -39.80
N GLY A 34 -21.04 -11.16 -39.53
CA GLY A 34 -20.51 -11.28 -38.20
C GLY A 34 -20.67 -9.96 -37.43
N GLY A 35 -21.87 -9.75 -36.88
CA GLY A 35 -22.08 -8.69 -35.88
C GLY A 35 -21.28 -9.03 -34.63
N ARG A 36 -20.14 -8.39 -34.47
CA ARG A 36 -19.51 -8.31 -33.16
C ARG A 36 -20.53 -7.72 -32.20
N SER A 37 -20.97 -8.54 -31.25
CA SER A 37 -21.72 -8.07 -30.09
C SER A 37 -20.92 -6.93 -29.48
N SER A 38 -21.38 -5.68 -29.60
CA SER A 38 -20.79 -4.49 -29.03
C SER A 38 -21.12 -4.37 -27.52
N GLY A 39 -21.00 -5.48 -26.79
CA GLY A 39 -21.08 -5.45 -25.33
C GLY A 39 -19.82 -4.81 -24.75
N LYS A 40 -19.98 -3.82 -23.88
CA LYS A 40 -18.85 -3.25 -23.12
C LYS A 40 -18.12 -4.36 -22.36
N VAL A 41 -16.79 -4.37 -22.45
CA VAL A 41 -15.94 -5.22 -21.63
C VAL A 41 -15.77 -4.58 -20.26
N THR A 42 -16.03 -5.34 -19.19
CA THR A 42 -15.71 -4.89 -17.83
C THR A 42 -14.36 -5.44 -17.42
N VAL A 43 -13.39 -4.56 -17.20
CA VAL A 43 -12.09 -4.90 -16.61
C VAL A 43 -12.18 -4.70 -15.10
N SER A 44 -12.02 -5.78 -14.36
CA SER A 44 -12.05 -5.76 -12.89
C SER A 44 -10.65 -5.59 -12.31
N ILE A 45 -10.54 -4.81 -11.23
CA ILE A 45 -9.28 -4.52 -10.54
C ILE A 45 -9.50 -4.74 -9.04
N ASP A 46 -8.66 -5.57 -8.41
CA ASP A 46 -8.60 -5.72 -6.95
C ASP A 46 -7.33 -5.07 -6.42
N LEU A 47 -7.48 -4.15 -5.48
CA LEU A 47 -6.39 -3.39 -4.87
C LEU A 47 -6.43 -3.47 -3.34
N PHE A 48 -5.34 -3.02 -2.72
CA PHE A 48 -5.25 -2.79 -1.28
C PHE A 48 -4.89 -1.33 -1.01
N GLY A 49 -5.22 -0.84 0.19
CA GLY A 49 -4.89 0.53 0.60
C GLY A 49 -5.38 1.57 -0.41
N THR A 50 -4.50 2.51 -0.80
CA THR A 50 -4.87 3.63 -1.67
C THR A 50 -3.95 3.74 -2.88
N PHE A 51 -4.36 3.24 -4.02
CA PHE A 51 -3.64 3.44 -5.30
C PHE A 51 -3.96 4.80 -5.92
N GLY A 52 -5.09 5.39 -5.59
CA GLY A 52 -5.46 6.75 -5.98
C GLY A 52 -5.92 6.93 -7.43
N PHE A 53 -6.05 5.88 -8.22
CA PHE A 53 -6.45 5.99 -9.64
C PHE A 53 -7.84 6.60 -9.82
N LYS A 54 -8.79 6.20 -8.97
CA LYS A 54 -10.16 6.72 -8.97
C LYS A 54 -10.19 8.17 -8.51
N GLU A 55 -9.49 8.49 -7.43
CA GLU A 55 -9.40 9.84 -6.83
C GLU A 55 -8.71 10.82 -7.77
N ALA A 56 -7.74 10.35 -8.56
CA ALA A 56 -7.10 11.15 -9.61
C ALA A 56 -7.95 11.31 -10.88
N GLY A 57 -9.08 10.59 -10.98
CA GLY A 57 -9.99 10.64 -12.14
C GLY A 57 -9.51 9.83 -13.35
N LEU A 58 -8.47 8.99 -13.17
CA LEU A 58 -7.84 8.28 -14.29
C LEU A 58 -8.78 7.27 -14.97
N TYR A 59 -9.62 6.58 -14.21
CA TYR A 59 -10.57 5.64 -14.82
C TYR A 59 -11.54 6.32 -15.77
N GLY A 60 -12.11 7.46 -15.37
CA GLY A 60 -13.00 8.21 -16.24
C GLY A 60 -12.30 8.80 -17.47
N GLU A 61 -10.99 9.11 -17.38
CA GLU A 61 -10.20 9.50 -18.56
C GLU A 61 -10.00 8.30 -19.49
N TYR A 62 -9.66 7.13 -18.96
CA TYR A 62 -9.48 5.92 -19.77
C TYR A 62 -10.75 5.46 -20.45
N GLU A 63 -11.88 5.44 -19.74
CA GLU A 63 -13.18 5.05 -20.28
C GLU A 63 -13.68 6.00 -21.39
N LYS A 64 -13.29 7.29 -21.33
CA LYS A 64 -13.56 8.24 -22.44
C LYS A 64 -12.76 7.92 -23.68
N LEU A 65 -11.50 7.47 -23.52
CA LEU A 65 -10.64 7.05 -24.63
C LEU A 65 -11.03 5.68 -25.20
N HIS A 66 -11.64 4.83 -24.35
CA HIS A 66 -12.04 3.46 -24.65
C HIS A 66 -13.52 3.24 -24.25
N PRO A 67 -14.49 3.75 -25.04
CA PRO A 67 -15.91 3.74 -24.67
C PRO A 67 -16.53 2.34 -24.59
N ASP A 68 -15.85 1.33 -25.11
CA ASP A 68 -16.15 -0.10 -25.02
C ASP A 68 -15.65 -0.76 -23.72
N ILE A 69 -14.87 -0.04 -22.90
CA ILE A 69 -14.36 -0.53 -21.62
C ILE A 69 -15.13 0.11 -20.46
N THR A 70 -15.36 -0.69 -19.41
CA THR A 70 -15.83 -0.24 -18.09
C THR A 70 -14.88 -0.79 -17.05
N ILE A 71 -14.43 0.03 -16.09
CA ILE A 71 -13.51 -0.35 -15.05
C ILE A 71 -14.26 -0.54 -13.72
N ARG A 72 -14.05 -1.67 -13.05
CA ARG A 72 -14.57 -1.94 -11.70
C ARG A 72 -13.45 -2.23 -10.74
N GLN A 73 -13.27 -1.35 -9.77
CA GLN A 73 -12.29 -1.51 -8.70
C GLN A 73 -12.95 -2.00 -7.41
N THR A 74 -12.30 -2.96 -6.77
CA THR A 74 -12.55 -3.40 -5.39
C THR A 74 -11.32 -3.08 -4.54
N ASP A 75 -11.54 -2.54 -3.34
CA ASP A 75 -10.48 -2.18 -2.42
C ASP A 75 -10.59 -2.97 -1.12
N THR A 76 -9.45 -3.44 -0.63
CA THR A 76 -9.29 -3.98 0.73
C THR A 76 -8.32 -3.08 1.49
N GLU A 77 -8.79 -2.42 2.55
CA GLU A 77 -8.01 -1.41 3.26
C GLU A 77 -6.66 -1.96 3.76
N GLN A 78 -6.66 -3.15 4.35
CA GLN A 78 -5.46 -3.79 4.89
C GLN A 78 -4.83 -4.75 3.88
N GLU A 79 -3.56 -4.50 3.53
CA GLU A 79 -2.80 -5.34 2.60
C GLU A 79 -2.78 -6.81 3.02
N GLN A 80 -2.57 -7.10 4.30
CA GLN A 80 -2.54 -8.48 4.82
C GLN A 80 -3.83 -9.26 4.56
N ASN A 81 -4.99 -8.62 4.71
CA ASN A 81 -6.29 -9.24 4.43
C ASN A 81 -6.49 -9.46 2.94
N TYR A 82 -6.08 -8.46 2.13
CA TYR A 82 -6.05 -8.57 0.68
C TYR A 82 -5.17 -9.73 0.23
N TRP A 83 -3.93 -9.81 0.72
CA TRP A 83 -2.97 -10.85 0.36
C TRP A 83 -3.48 -12.25 0.67
N LYS A 84 -4.01 -12.48 1.87
CA LYS A 84 -4.62 -13.76 2.26
C LYS A 84 -5.75 -14.17 1.32
N SER A 85 -6.62 -13.21 0.97
CA SER A 85 -7.73 -13.44 0.04
C SER A 85 -7.20 -13.76 -1.37
N LEU A 86 -6.20 -13.03 -1.85
CA LEU A 86 -5.55 -13.27 -3.14
C LEU A 86 -4.94 -14.68 -3.20
N GLN A 87 -4.16 -15.08 -2.17
CA GLN A 87 -3.55 -16.42 -2.11
C GLN A 87 -4.61 -17.53 -2.10
N THR A 88 -5.68 -17.36 -1.32
CA THR A 88 -6.79 -18.32 -1.27
C THR A 88 -7.45 -18.48 -2.64
N ARG A 89 -7.71 -17.38 -3.34
CA ARG A 89 -8.33 -17.39 -4.68
C ARG A 89 -7.38 -17.95 -5.76
N LEU A 90 -6.08 -17.64 -5.67
CA LEU A 90 -5.06 -18.24 -6.55
C LEU A 90 -4.98 -19.76 -6.38
N ALA A 91 -5.02 -20.26 -5.13
CA ALA A 91 -5.02 -21.69 -4.85
C ALA A 91 -6.34 -22.37 -5.27
N GLY A 92 -7.47 -21.71 -5.06
CA GLY A 92 -8.80 -22.22 -5.42
C GLY A 92 -9.11 -22.16 -6.91
N GLY A 93 -8.27 -21.50 -7.70
CA GLY A 93 -8.44 -21.44 -9.15
C GLY A 93 -9.62 -20.60 -9.63
N GLY A 94 -10.08 -19.57 -8.85
CA GLY A 94 -11.22 -18.74 -9.26
C GLY A 94 -11.45 -17.48 -8.43
N GLY A 95 -12.35 -16.61 -8.92
CA GLY A 95 -12.77 -15.40 -8.19
C GLY A 95 -11.74 -14.26 -8.16
N LEU A 96 -10.77 -14.28 -9.08
CA LEU A 96 -9.78 -13.22 -9.23
C LEU A 96 -10.29 -12.12 -10.15
N ALA A 97 -9.95 -10.87 -9.84
CA ALA A 97 -10.10 -9.78 -10.78
C ALA A 97 -9.10 -9.90 -11.93
N ASP A 98 -9.35 -9.20 -13.04
CA ASP A 98 -8.48 -9.19 -14.22
C ASP A 98 -7.11 -8.57 -13.91
N ILE A 99 -7.08 -7.61 -12.98
CA ILE A 99 -5.86 -6.95 -12.52
C ILE A 99 -5.78 -7.08 -10.99
N GLN A 100 -4.60 -7.39 -10.49
CA GLN A 100 -4.30 -7.48 -9.06
C GLN A 100 -3.21 -6.47 -8.67
N GLY A 101 -3.43 -5.73 -7.58
CA GLY A 101 -2.36 -4.97 -6.93
C GLY A 101 -1.40 -5.89 -6.21
N VAL A 102 -0.09 -5.63 -6.31
CA VAL A 102 0.94 -6.39 -5.59
C VAL A 102 1.88 -5.42 -4.89
N GLU A 103 2.03 -5.57 -3.57
CA GLU A 103 2.92 -4.76 -2.74
C GLU A 103 4.40 -5.12 -3.00
N ILE A 104 5.32 -4.16 -2.81
CA ILE A 104 6.76 -4.34 -3.08
C ILE A 104 7.39 -5.46 -2.25
N GLY A 105 6.95 -5.68 -1.01
CA GLY A 105 7.41 -6.78 -0.16
C GLY A 105 6.87 -8.15 -0.58
N ARG A 106 5.87 -8.20 -1.48
CA ARG A 106 5.27 -9.43 -2.03
C ARG A 106 5.73 -9.74 -3.46
N ILE A 107 6.09 -8.71 -4.25
CA ILE A 107 6.35 -8.90 -5.68
C ILE A 107 7.49 -9.88 -5.96
N THR A 108 8.51 -9.92 -5.10
CA THR A 108 9.62 -10.87 -5.22
C THR A 108 9.13 -12.30 -5.04
N SER A 109 8.23 -12.55 -4.08
CA SER A 109 7.58 -13.85 -3.90
C SER A 109 6.75 -14.24 -5.13
N VAL A 110 5.95 -13.31 -5.66
CA VAL A 110 5.16 -13.52 -6.88
C VAL A 110 6.07 -13.88 -8.05
N ALA A 111 7.11 -13.08 -8.30
CA ALA A 111 8.02 -13.29 -9.42
C ALA A 111 8.83 -14.60 -9.31
N GLN A 112 9.27 -14.98 -8.11
CA GLN A 112 10.15 -16.13 -7.93
C GLN A 112 9.43 -17.44 -7.66
N LEU A 113 8.26 -17.41 -7.01
CA LEU A 113 7.56 -18.61 -6.56
C LEU A 113 6.19 -18.83 -7.24
N GLN A 114 5.61 -17.82 -7.84
CA GLN A 114 4.24 -17.84 -8.38
C GLN A 114 4.13 -17.25 -9.79
N SER A 115 5.25 -17.08 -10.51
CA SER A 115 5.22 -16.52 -11.86
C SER A 115 4.37 -17.33 -12.84
N ASP A 116 4.16 -18.61 -12.57
CA ASP A 116 3.24 -19.50 -13.31
C ASP A 116 1.76 -19.16 -13.12
N LYS A 117 1.40 -18.37 -12.10
CA LYS A 117 0.02 -17.94 -11.82
C LYS A 117 -0.34 -16.59 -12.47
N PHE A 118 0.65 -15.88 -12.96
CA PHE A 118 0.50 -14.56 -13.57
C PHE A 118 0.95 -14.56 -15.04
N GLU A 119 0.44 -13.62 -15.82
CA GLU A 119 0.87 -13.43 -17.20
C GLU A 119 2.29 -12.87 -17.26
N ASP A 120 3.06 -13.32 -18.26
CA ASP A 120 4.27 -12.63 -18.66
C ASP A 120 3.91 -11.41 -19.51
N LEU A 121 4.04 -10.23 -18.92
CA LEU A 121 3.68 -8.98 -19.59
C LEU A 121 4.57 -8.69 -20.81
N ASN A 122 5.72 -9.37 -20.97
CA ASN A 122 6.54 -9.26 -22.17
C ASN A 122 5.81 -9.77 -23.42
N GLU A 123 4.89 -10.75 -23.26
CA GLU A 123 4.07 -11.25 -24.37
C GLU A 123 3.14 -10.16 -24.95
N TYR A 124 2.88 -9.10 -24.16
CA TYR A 124 2.08 -7.93 -24.54
C TYR A 124 2.94 -6.70 -24.87
N GLY A 125 4.28 -6.83 -24.85
CA GLY A 125 5.21 -5.76 -25.20
C GLY A 125 5.78 -4.95 -24.03
N ALA A 126 5.66 -5.43 -22.80
CA ALA A 126 6.18 -4.73 -21.62
C ALA A 126 7.68 -4.47 -21.67
N ALA A 127 8.48 -5.34 -22.31
CA ALA A 127 9.93 -5.15 -22.46
C ALA A 127 10.30 -3.76 -23.03
N GLY A 128 9.48 -3.21 -23.94
CA GLY A 128 9.66 -1.86 -24.49
C GLY A 128 9.50 -0.73 -23.48
N LEU A 129 8.87 -1.00 -22.33
CA LEU A 129 8.64 -0.04 -21.24
C LEU A 129 9.76 -0.03 -20.20
N LYS A 130 10.68 -0.99 -20.22
CA LYS A 130 11.74 -1.15 -19.21
C LYS A 130 12.51 0.13 -18.92
N LYS A 131 12.82 0.92 -19.95
CA LYS A 131 13.54 2.20 -19.84
C LYS A 131 12.79 3.26 -19.02
N ASN A 132 11.49 3.11 -18.84
CA ASN A 132 10.68 4.05 -18.06
C ASN A 132 10.76 3.80 -16.56
N PHE A 133 11.32 2.69 -16.11
CA PHE A 133 11.39 2.30 -14.71
C PHE A 133 12.84 2.21 -14.23
N THR A 134 13.06 2.38 -12.92
CA THR A 134 14.36 2.10 -12.32
C THR A 134 14.70 0.62 -12.43
N ALA A 135 16.00 0.28 -12.49
CA ALA A 135 16.45 -1.11 -12.59
C ALA A 135 15.93 -1.97 -11.42
N SER A 136 15.89 -1.41 -10.21
CA SER A 136 15.36 -2.07 -9.01
C SER A 136 13.87 -2.35 -9.11
N LYS A 137 13.08 -1.36 -9.56
CA LYS A 137 11.62 -1.52 -9.70
C LYS A 137 11.27 -2.58 -10.74
N TRP A 138 11.95 -2.54 -11.89
CA TRP A 138 11.78 -3.55 -12.92
C TRP A 138 12.26 -4.94 -12.50
N GLY A 139 13.43 -5.01 -11.86
CA GLY A 139 14.05 -6.27 -11.44
C GLY A 139 13.24 -7.02 -10.40
N ALA A 140 12.62 -6.31 -9.45
CA ALA A 140 11.78 -6.94 -8.42
C ALA A 140 10.55 -7.69 -9.00
N ALA A 141 10.02 -7.23 -10.13
CA ALA A 141 8.89 -7.86 -10.83
C ALA A 141 9.34 -8.86 -11.92
N THR A 142 10.64 -9.10 -12.07
CA THR A 142 11.18 -10.01 -13.10
C THR A 142 11.50 -11.37 -12.49
N ALA A 143 10.86 -12.41 -12.99
CA ALA A 143 11.09 -13.80 -12.61
C ALA A 143 12.46 -14.30 -13.11
N LYS A 144 12.94 -15.44 -12.56
CA LYS A 144 14.23 -16.06 -12.96
C LYS A 144 14.30 -16.45 -14.44
N ASN A 145 13.17 -16.77 -15.05
CA ASN A 145 13.06 -17.08 -16.49
C ASN A 145 12.93 -15.84 -17.38
N GLY A 146 12.99 -14.63 -16.81
CA GLY A 146 12.87 -13.36 -17.51
C GLY A 146 11.45 -12.83 -17.68
N ALA A 147 10.43 -13.57 -17.25
CA ALA A 147 9.03 -13.12 -17.30
C ALA A 147 8.82 -11.89 -16.40
N VAL A 148 8.09 -10.90 -16.88
CA VAL A 148 7.73 -9.69 -16.13
C VAL A 148 6.30 -9.83 -15.63
N VAL A 149 6.11 -10.05 -14.34
CA VAL A 149 4.81 -10.38 -13.72
C VAL A 149 4.00 -9.14 -13.32
N GLY A 150 4.57 -7.94 -13.39
CA GLY A 150 3.85 -6.71 -13.05
C GLY A 150 4.58 -5.45 -13.48
N LEU A 151 3.82 -4.34 -13.67
CA LEU A 151 4.38 -3.01 -13.90
C LEU A 151 4.23 -2.14 -12.64
N GLY A 152 5.28 -1.39 -12.32
CA GLY A 152 5.33 -0.53 -11.14
C GLY A 152 4.39 0.67 -11.23
N THR A 153 3.64 0.93 -10.16
CA THR A 153 2.72 2.07 -10.06
C THR A 153 3.35 3.29 -9.40
N ASP A 154 4.05 3.06 -8.28
CA ASP A 154 4.63 4.09 -7.44
C ASP A 154 5.87 3.58 -6.70
N ASN A 155 6.56 4.49 -6.04
CA ASN A 155 7.57 4.22 -5.03
C ASN A 155 7.14 4.86 -3.71
N GLY A 156 7.74 4.43 -2.61
CA GLY A 156 7.48 4.96 -1.28
C GLY A 156 8.67 5.68 -0.66
N PRO A 157 9.29 6.70 -1.31
CA PRO A 157 10.32 7.49 -0.65
C PRO A 157 9.73 8.15 0.59
N GLU A 158 10.51 8.21 1.67
CA GLU A 158 10.04 8.57 3.00
C GLU A 158 10.46 9.97 3.41
N ALA A 159 9.56 10.63 4.14
CA ALA A 159 9.78 11.90 4.80
C ALA A 159 9.15 11.87 6.20
N MET A 160 9.19 12.98 6.94
CA MET A 160 8.48 13.14 8.21
C MET A 160 7.30 14.08 8.03
N CYS A 161 6.09 13.55 8.08
CA CYS A 161 4.86 14.34 8.19
C CYS A 161 4.64 14.77 9.63
N TYR A 162 4.29 16.03 9.88
CA TYR A 162 4.11 16.52 11.24
C TYR A 162 3.03 17.60 11.35
N ARG A 163 2.46 17.72 12.55
CA ARG A 163 1.41 18.66 12.93
C ARG A 163 2.03 19.95 13.45
N THR A 164 2.06 20.99 12.63
CA THR A 164 2.59 22.33 12.99
C THR A 164 1.86 22.94 14.17
N ASP A 165 0.54 22.75 14.26
CA ASP A 165 -0.28 23.29 15.34
C ASP A 165 0.00 22.61 16.69
N LEU A 166 0.27 21.29 16.69
CA LEU A 166 0.60 20.55 17.90
C LEU A 166 2.02 20.87 18.39
N LEU A 167 3.00 20.95 17.48
CA LEU A 167 4.36 21.36 17.81
C LEU A 167 4.39 22.77 18.39
N ARG A 168 3.69 23.72 17.77
CA ARG A 168 3.58 25.11 18.26
C ARG A 168 2.99 25.17 19.68
N LYS A 169 1.92 24.41 19.95
CA LYS A 169 1.30 24.35 21.28
C LYS A 169 2.25 23.75 22.33
N ALA A 170 3.14 22.83 21.91
CA ALA A 170 4.18 22.28 22.79
C ALA A 170 5.43 23.16 22.94
N GLY A 171 5.46 24.33 22.30
CA GLY A 171 6.63 25.24 22.34
C GLY A 171 7.81 24.78 21.47
N LEU A 172 7.55 23.90 20.50
CA LEU A 172 8.57 23.40 19.58
C LEU A 172 8.58 24.19 18.26
N PRO A 173 9.71 24.22 17.55
CA PRO A 173 9.77 24.78 16.20
C PRO A 173 8.75 24.11 15.27
N THR A 174 8.30 24.87 14.26
CA THR A 174 7.41 24.38 13.21
C THR A 174 8.00 24.53 11.80
N ASP A 175 9.14 25.17 11.69
CA ASP A 175 9.87 25.29 10.42
C ASP A 175 10.52 23.95 10.07
N ARG A 176 10.31 23.48 8.83
CA ARG A 176 10.73 22.16 8.36
C ARG A 176 12.25 21.98 8.33
N ASP A 177 12.99 23.03 8.01
CA ASP A 177 14.45 22.96 7.91
C ASP A 177 15.10 22.99 9.30
N VAL A 178 14.52 23.73 10.24
CA VAL A 178 14.91 23.72 11.64
C VAL A 178 14.64 22.37 12.26
N LEU A 179 13.48 21.79 12.02
CA LEU A 179 13.11 20.46 12.52
C LEU A 179 14.00 19.36 11.93
N ALA A 180 14.24 19.35 10.61
CA ALA A 180 15.12 18.39 9.94
C ALA A 180 16.54 18.40 10.56
N LYS A 181 17.05 19.56 10.94
CA LYS A 181 18.33 19.68 11.66
C LYS A 181 18.26 19.14 13.08
N ARG A 182 17.16 19.40 13.82
CA ARG A 182 17.01 18.96 15.21
C ARG A 182 16.83 17.45 15.35
N TRP A 183 16.16 16.83 14.40
CA TRP A 183 16.00 15.38 14.33
C TRP A 183 16.85 14.73 13.23
N SER A 184 18.04 15.28 12.95
CA SER A 184 18.92 14.71 11.92
C SER A 184 19.32 13.25 12.15
N THR A 185 19.14 12.75 13.35
CA THR A 185 19.28 11.33 13.74
C THR A 185 18.01 10.82 14.41
N TRP A 186 17.78 9.53 14.39
CA TRP A 186 16.64 8.93 15.09
C TRP A 186 16.70 9.13 16.60
N GLN A 187 17.92 9.18 17.19
CA GLN A 187 18.07 9.54 18.60
C GLN A 187 17.62 10.99 18.84
N GLY A 188 18.05 11.93 17.99
CA GLY A 188 17.60 13.32 18.06
C GLY A 188 16.07 13.46 17.91
N TYR A 189 15.45 12.63 17.06
CA TYR A 189 14.01 12.56 16.95
C TYR A 189 13.32 12.09 18.23
N ILE A 190 13.85 11.05 18.87
CA ILE A 190 13.35 10.53 20.16
C ILE A 190 13.52 11.59 21.25
N ASP A 191 14.67 12.27 21.30
CA ASP A 191 14.96 13.31 22.31
C ASP A 191 14.04 14.54 22.13
N LEU A 192 13.71 14.90 20.89
CA LEU A 192 12.71 15.93 20.62
C LEU A 192 11.32 15.46 21.03
N GLY A 193 11.01 14.18 20.86
CA GLY A 193 9.78 13.57 21.36
C GLY A 193 9.64 13.62 22.87
N ARG A 194 10.73 13.42 23.62
CA ARG A 194 10.75 13.61 25.08
C ARG A 194 10.47 15.06 25.48
N GLN A 195 10.96 16.04 24.69
CA GLN A 195 10.64 17.46 24.90
C GLN A 195 9.18 17.74 24.60
N TYR A 196 8.65 17.22 23.47
CA TYR A 196 7.23 17.34 23.13
C TYR A 196 6.33 16.80 24.24
N LYS A 197 6.62 15.59 24.74
CA LYS A 197 5.81 14.93 25.77
C LYS A 197 5.65 15.77 27.04
N LYS A 198 6.63 16.58 27.44
CA LYS A 198 6.56 17.45 28.62
C LYS A 198 5.45 18.50 28.48
N ASN A 199 5.19 19.00 27.27
CA ASN A 199 4.28 20.09 26.97
C ASN A 199 3.20 19.70 25.94
N ALA A 200 3.00 18.39 25.71
CA ALA A 200 2.06 17.92 24.71
C ALA A 200 0.64 18.45 24.95
N PRO A 201 -0.05 19.01 23.96
CA PRO A 201 -1.39 19.48 24.12
C PRO A 201 -2.37 18.31 24.28
N GLY A 202 -3.14 18.32 25.36
CA GLY A 202 -4.11 17.28 25.68
C GLY A 202 -3.45 15.91 25.88
N LYS A 203 -3.91 14.91 25.14
CA LYS A 203 -3.38 13.54 25.18
C LYS A 203 -2.63 13.18 23.89
N SER A 204 -2.16 14.16 23.11
CA SER A 204 -1.46 13.88 21.86
C SER A 204 -0.11 13.22 22.11
N ALA A 205 0.18 12.14 21.39
CA ALA A 205 1.47 11.45 21.43
C ALA A 205 2.47 12.12 20.46
N TRP A 206 3.75 11.76 20.58
CA TRP A 206 4.78 12.19 19.63
C TRP A 206 4.63 11.50 18.28
N ILE A 207 4.42 10.18 18.30
CA ILE A 207 4.26 9.33 17.12
C ILE A 207 3.01 8.44 17.27
N ASP A 208 2.47 7.99 16.17
CA ASP A 208 1.31 7.08 16.13
C ASP A 208 1.59 5.72 16.80
N SER A 209 2.67 5.07 16.39
CA SER A 209 3.14 3.76 16.87
C SER A 209 4.65 3.65 16.71
N VAL A 210 5.33 2.93 17.62
CA VAL A 210 6.77 2.66 17.49
C VAL A 210 7.09 1.75 16.30
N ARG A 211 6.10 1.06 15.75
CA ARG A 211 6.23 0.30 14.49
C ARG A 211 6.63 1.21 13.33
N SER A 212 6.17 2.47 13.32
CA SER A 212 6.58 3.47 12.33
C SER A 212 8.07 3.77 12.41
N ILE A 213 8.66 3.86 13.62
CA ILE A 213 10.11 4.01 13.78
C ILE A 213 10.80 2.78 13.20
N TYR A 214 10.39 1.59 13.59
CA TYR A 214 10.99 0.34 13.13
C TYR A 214 11.03 0.24 11.60
N THR A 215 9.87 0.42 10.96
CA THR A 215 9.74 0.28 9.51
C THR A 215 10.66 1.25 8.77
N ASN A 216 10.71 2.50 9.25
CA ASN A 216 11.50 3.54 8.60
C ASN A 216 13.00 3.36 8.84
N VAL A 217 13.43 3.05 10.06
CA VAL A 217 14.86 2.78 10.38
C VAL A 217 15.36 1.56 9.61
N ALA A 218 14.62 0.46 9.61
CA ALA A 218 14.98 -0.74 8.85
C ALA A 218 14.98 -0.48 7.34
N GLY A 219 14.04 0.36 6.86
CA GLY A 219 13.92 0.77 5.45
C GLY A 219 15.11 1.59 4.93
N GLN A 220 15.89 2.18 5.81
CA GLN A 220 17.11 2.93 5.49
C GLN A 220 18.33 2.05 5.20
N SER A 221 18.19 0.72 5.30
CA SER A 221 19.28 -0.21 5.02
C SER A 221 19.07 -0.99 3.73
N LYS A 222 20.17 -1.21 2.99
CA LYS A 222 20.18 -2.10 1.83
C LYS A 222 19.92 -3.56 2.25
N GLU A 223 20.55 -4.02 3.33
CA GLU A 223 20.47 -5.37 3.88
C GLU A 223 19.69 -5.34 5.18
N ARG A 224 18.38 -5.45 5.10
CA ARG A 224 17.55 -5.52 6.31
C ARG A 224 17.24 -6.96 6.71
N TYR A 225 16.46 -7.68 5.89
CA TYR A 225 16.08 -9.07 6.18
C TYR A 225 16.90 -10.07 5.37
N TYR A 226 17.44 -9.65 4.22
CA TYR A 226 18.26 -10.47 3.34
C TYR A 226 19.58 -9.78 3.06
N ASN A 227 20.65 -10.56 2.96
CA ASN A 227 21.97 -10.06 2.54
C ASN A 227 22.16 -10.20 1.02
N ALA A 228 23.29 -9.71 0.50
CA ALA A 228 23.62 -9.73 -0.92
C ALA A 228 23.66 -11.14 -1.54
N SER A 229 23.87 -12.19 -0.73
CA SER A 229 23.83 -13.58 -1.20
C SER A 229 22.43 -14.19 -1.20
N GLY A 230 21.38 -13.41 -0.83
CA GLY A 230 20.01 -13.89 -0.73
C GLY A 230 19.72 -14.72 0.52
N LYS A 231 20.62 -14.72 1.51
CA LYS A 231 20.41 -15.40 2.80
C LYS A 231 19.53 -14.53 3.69
N LEU A 232 18.54 -15.16 4.34
CA LEU A 232 17.73 -14.55 5.38
C LEU A 232 18.59 -14.28 6.64
N ILE A 233 18.65 -13.01 7.06
CA ILE A 233 19.53 -12.53 8.16
C ILE A 233 18.78 -11.66 9.17
N TRP A 234 17.48 -11.58 9.11
CA TRP A 234 16.67 -10.61 9.85
C TRP A 234 16.96 -10.55 11.35
N ASP A 235 17.23 -11.69 12.00
CA ASP A 235 17.49 -11.79 13.45
C ASP A 235 18.95 -11.53 13.84
N THR A 236 19.85 -11.42 12.86
CA THR A 236 21.27 -11.08 13.03
C THR A 236 21.65 -9.77 12.34
N SER A 237 20.72 -9.14 11.62
CA SER A 237 20.93 -7.88 10.91
C SER A 237 21.16 -6.72 11.89
N PRO A 238 22.27 -5.98 11.77
CA PRO A 238 22.50 -4.78 12.58
C PRO A 238 21.41 -3.71 12.36
N ALA A 239 20.91 -3.59 11.13
CA ALA A 239 19.84 -2.63 10.78
C ALA A 239 18.52 -2.96 11.50
N VAL A 240 18.14 -4.24 11.54
CA VAL A 240 16.95 -4.71 12.26
C VAL A 240 17.11 -4.50 13.76
N LYS A 241 18.28 -4.81 14.31
CA LYS A 241 18.56 -4.59 15.73
C LYS A 241 18.48 -3.10 16.10
N GLN A 242 19.10 -2.23 15.32
CA GLN A 242 19.04 -0.78 15.55
C GLN A 242 17.59 -0.27 15.49
N ALA A 243 16.82 -0.71 14.49
CA ALA A 243 15.42 -0.35 14.35
C ALA A 243 14.58 -0.81 15.54
N TRP A 244 14.83 -2.02 16.03
CA TRP A 244 14.21 -2.58 17.21
C TRP A 244 14.53 -1.77 18.46
N ASP A 245 15.81 -1.53 18.74
CA ASP A 245 16.26 -0.83 19.95
C ASP A 245 15.70 0.59 20.02
N LEU A 246 15.72 1.35 18.91
CA LEU A 246 15.14 2.69 18.84
C LEU A 246 13.61 2.69 19.06
N SER A 247 12.94 1.68 18.53
CA SER A 247 11.48 1.52 18.71
C SER A 247 11.13 1.22 20.18
N VAL A 248 11.89 0.34 20.82
CA VAL A 248 11.73 0.00 22.23
C VAL A 248 12.06 1.20 23.13
N ASP A 249 13.12 1.97 22.83
CA ASP A 249 13.43 3.22 23.58
C ASP A 249 12.28 4.22 23.49
N ALA A 250 11.71 4.42 22.30
CA ALA A 250 10.54 5.31 22.13
C ALA A 250 9.30 4.80 22.89
N ALA A 251 9.08 3.47 22.91
CA ALA A 251 7.99 2.87 23.69
C ALA A 251 8.18 3.12 25.21
N HIS A 252 9.35 2.83 25.74
CA HIS A 252 9.68 3.03 27.15
C HIS A 252 9.65 4.51 27.55
N ALA A 253 10.02 5.41 26.64
CA ALA A 253 9.88 6.85 26.84
C ALA A 253 8.41 7.32 26.79
N GLY A 254 7.46 6.44 26.42
CA GLY A 254 6.03 6.74 26.31
C GLY A 254 5.73 7.79 25.26
N LEU A 255 6.38 7.71 24.11
CA LEU A 255 6.22 8.65 23.01
C LEU A 255 5.12 8.23 22.03
N SER A 256 4.70 6.98 22.08
CA SER A 256 3.74 6.38 21.17
C SER A 256 2.30 6.61 21.58
N GLY A 257 1.42 6.83 20.61
CA GLY A 257 -0.04 6.74 20.75
C GLY A 257 -0.56 5.32 20.85
N SER A 258 0.30 4.31 20.66
CA SER A 258 -0.05 2.87 20.65
C SER A 258 -1.24 2.57 19.74
N LEU A 259 -1.31 3.27 18.59
CA LEU A 259 -2.37 3.12 17.63
C LEU A 259 -2.09 1.92 16.71
N ASP A 260 -3.10 1.08 16.53
CA ASP A 260 -3.01 0.00 15.56
C ASP A 260 -3.22 0.57 14.16
N GLN A 261 -2.14 0.63 13.37
CA GLN A 261 -2.18 1.19 12.02
C GLN A 261 -3.24 0.49 11.17
N TRP A 262 -3.91 1.28 10.33
CA TRP A 262 -5.03 0.84 9.47
C TRP A 262 -6.30 0.44 10.21
N SER A 263 -6.37 0.68 11.52
CA SER A 263 -7.62 0.53 12.28
C SER A 263 -8.48 1.79 12.22
N PRO A 264 -9.80 1.69 12.47
CA PRO A 264 -10.66 2.87 12.55
C PRO A 264 -10.19 3.92 13.57
N SER A 265 -9.58 3.50 14.68
CA SER A 265 -9.03 4.40 15.69
C SER A 265 -7.80 5.17 15.18
N TRP A 266 -6.93 4.52 14.42
CA TRP A 266 -5.80 5.19 13.79
C TRP A 266 -6.27 6.17 12.71
N ASN A 267 -7.27 5.81 11.91
CA ASN A 267 -7.87 6.69 10.92
C ASN A 267 -8.45 7.97 11.54
N GLN A 268 -9.18 7.85 12.64
CA GLN A 268 -9.75 8.99 13.38
C GLN A 268 -8.68 9.88 14.02
N ALA A 269 -7.53 9.32 14.38
CA ALA A 269 -6.45 10.02 15.04
C ALA A 269 -5.84 11.17 14.21
N PHE A 270 -5.88 11.08 12.88
CA PHE A 270 -5.40 12.14 11.98
C PHE A 270 -6.20 13.43 12.15
N ALA A 271 -7.52 13.35 12.14
CA ALA A 271 -8.41 14.49 12.34
C ALA A 271 -8.36 15.00 13.79
N ALA A 272 -8.35 14.09 14.76
CA ALA A 272 -8.33 14.40 16.18
C ALA A 272 -7.00 15.02 16.65
N GLY A 273 -5.90 14.85 15.91
CA GLY A 273 -4.57 15.29 16.36
C GLY A 273 -4.04 14.46 17.52
N SER A 274 -4.29 13.15 17.51
CA SER A 274 -3.86 12.25 18.58
C SER A 274 -2.36 11.99 18.58
N PHE A 275 -1.65 12.36 17.51
CA PHE A 275 -0.19 12.29 17.40
C PHE A 275 0.35 13.48 16.61
N ALA A 276 1.61 13.84 16.87
CA ALA A 276 2.25 15.02 16.31
C ALA A 276 3.09 14.73 15.05
N THR A 277 3.66 13.55 14.94
CA THR A 277 4.56 13.16 13.84
C THR A 277 4.23 11.78 13.30
N LEU A 278 4.51 11.59 12.03
CA LEU A 278 4.36 10.31 11.34
C LEU A 278 5.46 10.22 10.28
N PRO A 279 6.42 9.29 10.38
CA PRO A 279 7.24 8.94 9.25
C PRO A 279 6.34 8.51 8.09
N CYS A 280 6.40 9.22 6.98
CA CYS A 280 5.42 9.08 5.92
C CYS A 280 6.06 8.88 4.55
N PRO A 281 5.77 7.78 3.86
CA PRO A 281 6.06 7.68 2.44
C PRO A 281 5.14 8.64 1.65
N ALA A 282 5.54 8.98 0.44
CA ALA A 282 4.83 9.99 -0.36
C ALA A 282 3.33 9.68 -0.55
N TRP A 283 2.96 8.41 -0.75
CA TRP A 283 1.56 7.99 -0.89
C TRP A 283 0.71 8.23 0.38
N MET A 284 1.35 8.34 1.56
CA MET A 284 0.67 8.66 2.80
C MET A 284 0.06 10.08 2.80
N LEU A 285 0.54 10.98 1.94
CA LEU A 285 -0.03 12.34 1.85
C LEU A 285 -1.51 12.31 1.47
N GLY A 286 -1.86 11.50 0.49
CA GLY A 286 -3.27 11.31 0.09
C GLY A 286 -4.10 10.69 1.22
N TYR A 287 -3.52 9.73 1.94
CA TYR A 287 -4.19 9.10 3.08
C TYR A 287 -4.44 10.11 4.22
N ILE A 288 -3.42 10.90 4.59
CA ILE A 288 -3.56 11.96 5.60
C ILE A 288 -4.68 12.94 5.21
N LYS A 289 -4.71 13.40 3.95
CA LYS A 289 -5.77 14.29 3.45
C LYS A 289 -7.16 13.65 3.59
N GLY A 290 -7.28 12.38 3.22
CA GLY A 290 -8.53 11.64 3.30
C GLY A 290 -9.03 11.51 4.75
N GLN A 291 -8.15 11.14 5.68
CA GLN A 291 -8.51 10.88 7.07
C GLN A 291 -8.65 12.17 7.90
N ALA A 292 -7.77 13.15 7.72
CA ALA A 292 -7.84 14.41 8.46
C ALA A 292 -8.84 15.42 7.87
N GLY A 293 -9.19 15.26 6.58
CA GLY A 293 -10.16 16.09 5.89
C GLY A 293 -9.85 17.58 6.00
N LYS A 294 -10.88 18.42 5.94
CA LYS A 294 -10.75 19.90 6.07
C LYS A 294 -10.18 20.33 7.43
N SER A 295 -10.37 19.54 8.48
CA SER A 295 -9.86 19.85 9.82
C SER A 295 -8.34 19.83 9.91
N GLY A 296 -7.68 19.11 9.00
CA GLY A 296 -6.22 19.01 8.89
C GLY A 296 -5.57 19.99 7.94
N ASP A 297 -6.36 20.73 7.14
CA ASP A 297 -5.84 21.64 6.13
C ASP A 297 -4.96 22.74 6.76
N GLY A 298 -3.75 22.92 6.23
CA GLY A 298 -2.75 23.86 6.73
C GLY A 298 -2.17 23.54 8.10
N LYS A 299 -2.56 22.41 8.74
CA LYS A 299 -2.02 21.98 10.04
C LYS A 299 -0.89 20.96 9.90
N TRP A 300 -0.74 20.37 8.74
CA TRP A 300 0.33 19.43 8.43
C TRP A 300 1.45 20.10 7.64
N ASP A 301 2.66 19.58 7.81
CA ASP A 301 3.80 19.91 6.98
C ASP A 301 4.69 18.69 6.79
N VAL A 302 5.69 18.79 5.91
CA VAL A 302 6.60 17.68 5.56
C VAL A 302 8.04 18.17 5.67
N ALA A 303 8.86 17.41 6.37
CA ALA A 303 10.31 17.65 6.51
C ALA A 303 11.11 16.38 6.15
N THR A 304 12.41 16.52 6.00
CA THR A 304 13.32 15.38 5.80
C THR A 304 13.27 14.42 6.98
N LEU A 305 13.31 13.12 6.69
CA LEU A 305 13.31 12.03 7.66
C LEU A 305 14.63 12.05 8.50
N PRO A 306 14.61 11.61 9.75
CA PRO A 306 15.84 11.40 10.53
C PRO A 306 16.75 10.32 9.89
N GLY A 307 18.06 10.47 10.04
CA GLY A 307 19.04 9.53 9.54
C GLY A 307 19.23 9.63 8.03
N GLN A 308 18.99 8.57 7.32
CA GLN A 308 19.12 8.49 5.87
C GLN A 308 17.73 8.48 5.20
N ALA A 309 17.73 8.59 3.88
CA ALA A 309 16.52 8.32 3.12
C ALA A 309 16.17 6.82 3.15
N GLY A 310 14.88 6.52 3.14
CA GLY A 310 14.34 5.17 3.11
C GLY A 310 13.24 5.03 2.07
N ASN A 311 12.79 3.81 1.88
CA ASN A 311 11.63 3.49 1.06
C ASN A 311 10.71 2.54 1.82
N TRP A 312 9.47 2.96 2.00
CA TRP A 312 8.40 2.12 2.51
C TRP A 312 7.25 2.02 1.51
N GLY A 313 7.04 0.81 1.02
CA GLY A 313 5.97 0.54 0.07
C GLY A 313 6.33 0.87 -1.38
N GLY A 314 5.29 0.97 -2.15
CA GLY A 314 5.27 0.98 -3.60
C GLY A 314 4.63 -0.29 -4.11
N SER A 315 3.98 -0.19 -5.27
CA SER A 315 3.11 -1.26 -5.73
C SER A 315 3.30 -1.58 -7.19
N TYR A 316 2.68 -2.66 -7.62
CA TYR A 316 2.64 -3.14 -8.99
C TYR A 316 1.22 -3.53 -9.37
N LEU A 317 0.94 -3.54 -10.66
CA LEU A 317 -0.26 -4.15 -11.23
C LEU A 317 0.14 -5.40 -12.02
N ALA A 318 -0.51 -6.52 -11.72
CA ALA A 318 -0.26 -7.82 -12.31
C ALA A 318 -1.56 -8.43 -12.87
N ILE A 319 -1.45 -9.32 -13.85
CA ILE A 319 -2.59 -9.99 -14.48
C ILE A 319 -2.55 -11.47 -14.13
N PRO A 320 -3.52 -12.02 -13.38
CA PRO A 320 -3.61 -13.44 -13.16
C PRO A 320 -3.83 -14.18 -14.49
N ARG A 321 -3.20 -15.37 -14.67
CA ARG A 321 -3.41 -16.21 -15.87
C ARG A 321 -4.86 -16.58 -16.12
N MET A 322 -5.68 -16.53 -15.08
CA MET A 322 -7.11 -16.85 -15.15
C MET A 322 -7.97 -15.69 -15.67
N SER A 323 -7.42 -14.48 -15.81
CA SER A 323 -8.15 -13.36 -16.43
C SER A 323 -8.65 -13.74 -17.82
N ARG A 324 -9.89 -13.33 -18.12
CA ARG A 324 -10.51 -13.49 -19.43
C ARG A 324 -10.32 -12.28 -20.33
N HIS A 325 -9.84 -11.17 -19.76
CA HIS A 325 -9.67 -9.88 -20.43
C HIS A 325 -8.20 -9.41 -20.39
N LYS A 326 -7.27 -10.36 -20.65
CA LYS A 326 -5.82 -10.15 -20.47
C LYS A 326 -5.27 -8.99 -21.30
N LYS A 327 -5.73 -8.86 -22.55
CA LYS A 327 -5.31 -7.78 -23.45
C LYS A 327 -5.79 -6.43 -22.97
N GLU A 328 -7.06 -6.32 -22.63
CA GLU A 328 -7.69 -5.11 -22.11
C GLU A 328 -7.07 -4.72 -20.75
N ALA A 329 -6.82 -5.71 -19.88
CA ALA A 329 -6.13 -5.52 -18.62
C ALA A 329 -4.71 -4.98 -18.82
N TYR A 330 -3.95 -5.54 -19.78
CA TYR A 330 -2.60 -5.05 -20.07
C TYR A 330 -2.59 -3.63 -20.62
N GLU A 331 -3.47 -3.30 -21.56
CA GLU A 331 -3.55 -1.93 -22.10
C GLU A 331 -3.92 -0.92 -20.99
N LEU A 332 -4.82 -1.30 -20.07
CA LEU A 332 -5.14 -0.47 -18.91
C LEU A 332 -3.94 -0.31 -17.96
N ILE A 333 -3.24 -1.39 -17.61
CA ILE A 333 -2.03 -1.34 -16.76
C ILE A 333 -0.97 -0.44 -17.41
N LYS A 334 -0.68 -0.65 -18.67
CA LYS A 334 0.28 0.14 -19.45
C LYS A 334 -0.06 1.63 -19.43
N TRP A 335 -1.35 1.98 -19.59
CA TRP A 335 -1.80 3.36 -19.54
C TRP A 335 -1.70 3.94 -18.13
N LEU A 336 -2.18 3.23 -17.09
CA LEU A 336 -2.12 3.67 -15.69
C LEU A 336 -0.69 3.88 -15.20
N THR A 337 0.26 3.08 -15.68
CA THR A 337 1.68 3.16 -15.30
C THR A 337 2.53 4.03 -16.21
N ALA A 338 1.92 4.68 -17.20
CA ALA A 338 2.64 5.59 -18.10
C ALA A 338 3.06 6.88 -17.36
N PRO A 339 4.15 7.53 -17.82
CA PRO A 339 4.71 8.70 -17.13
C PRO A 339 3.71 9.84 -16.91
N GLU A 340 2.78 10.07 -17.84
CA GLU A 340 1.78 11.12 -17.73
C GLU A 340 0.80 10.83 -16.60
N GLN A 341 0.29 9.60 -16.51
CA GLN A 341 -0.67 9.19 -15.49
C GLN A 341 -0.02 9.19 -14.10
N GLN A 342 1.20 8.70 -13.98
CA GLN A 342 1.94 8.77 -12.71
C GLN A 342 2.23 10.21 -12.27
N THR A 343 2.50 11.13 -13.21
CA THR A 343 2.64 12.56 -12.92
C THR A 343 1.34 13.16 -12.38
N LYS A 344 0.19 12.84 -13.02
CA LYS A 344 -1.14 13.28 -12.55
C LYS A 344 -1.45 12.70 -11.16
N LEU A 345 -1.14 11.41 -10.97
CA LEU A 345 -1.38 10.70 -9.71
C LEU A 345 -0.63 11.36 -8.56
N PHE A 346 0.67 11.63 -8.72
CA PHE A 346 1.44 12.34 -7.69
C PHE A 346 0.86 13.71 -7.35
N ARG A 347 0.56 14.52 -8.35
CA ARG A 347 0.00 15.86 -8.14
C ARG A 347 -1.36 15.87 -7.46
N LYS A 348 -2.17 14.83 -7.65
CA LYS A 348 -3.52 14.73 -7.09
C LYS A 348 -3.55 14.09 -5.71
N VAL A 349 -2.83 13.00 -5.52
CA VAL A 349 -2.94 12.17 -4.31
C VAL A 349 -1.61 11.89 -3.61
N GLY A 350 -0.46 12.26 -4.20
CA GLY A 350 0.84 12.15 -3.56
C GLY A 350 1.62 10.86 -3.86
N ASN A 351 1.08 9.90 -4.61
CA ASN A 351 1.79 8.67 -4.96
C ASN A 351 3.01 8.96 -5.81
N PHE A 352 4.21 8.77 -5.24
CA PHE A 352 5.46 9.15 -5.91
C PHE A 352 5.76 8.21 -7.09
N PRO A 353 6.09 8.76 -8.29
CA PRO A 353 6.23 7.95 -9.48
C PRO A 353 7.31 6.85 -9.36
N SER A 354 7.03 5.68 -9.93
CA SER A 354 8.03 4.66 -10.26
C SER A 354 8.66 4.88 -11.64
N SER A 355 8.05 5.74 -12.43
CA SER A 355 8.47 6.10 -13.78
C SER A 355 9.53 7.21 -13.72
N VAL A 356 10.73 6.93 -14.26
CA VAL A 356 11.84 7.90 -14.32
C VAL A 356 11.45 9.22 -15.00
N PRO A 357 10.79 9.22 -16.19
CA PRO A 357 10.35 10.47 -16.82
C PRO A 357 9.27 11.22 -16.02
N ALA A 358 8.51 10.53 -15.16
CA ALA A 358 7.52 11.20 -14.32
C ALA A 358 8.17 11.85 -13.08
N ILE A 359 9.21 11.23 -12.51
CA ILE A 359 9.97 11.78 -11.38
C ILE A 359 10.48 13.19 -11.73
N GLU A 360 11.08 13.36 -12.92
CA GLU A 360 11.57 14.65 -13.40
C GLU A 360 10.46 15.71 -13.48
N LYS A 361 9.26 15.31 -13.94
CA LYS A 361 8.11 16.21 -14.13
C LYS A 361 7.44 16.67 -12.83
N VAL A 362 7.68 15.98 -11.72
CA VAL A 362 7.05 16.31 -10.44
C VAL A 362 7.96 17.09 -9.47
N ALA A 363 9.21 17.35 -9.85
CA ALA A 363 10.23 17.96 -8.97
C ALA A 363 9.78 19.28 -8.31
N ASP A 364 9.05 20.13 -9.04
CA ASP A 364 8.60 21.44 -8.54
C ASP A 364 7.21 21.40 -7.86
N THR A 365 6.64 20.21 -7.64
CA THR A 365 5.32 20.08 -7.04
C THR A 365 5.34 20.50 -5.57
N LYS A 366 4.41 21.41 -5.22
CA LYS A 366 4.12 21.83 -3.85
C LYS A 366 2.73 21.35 -3.45
N ASP A 367 2.51 21.18 -2.16
CA ASP A 367 1.19 20.78 -1.64
C ASP A 367 0.66 21.80 -0.64
N PRO A 368 -0.42 22.56 -0.99
CA PRO A 368 -1.00 23.56 -0.10
C PRO A 368 -1.50 22.99 1.22
N TYR A 369 -2.05 21.79 1.21
CA TYR A 369 -2.54 21.10 2.42
C TYR A 369 -1.43 20.88 3.46
N PHE A 370 -0.20 20.70 2.99
CA PHE A 370 1.00 20.52 3.81
C PHE A 370 1.83 21.81 3.85
N SER A 371 1.20 22.94 4.18
CA SER A 371 1.87 24.24 4.35
C SER A 371 2.74 24.62 3.14
N ASN A 372 2.28 24.34 1.92
CA ASN A 372 3.03 24.52 0.68
C ASN A 372 4.40 23.83 0.65
N ALA A 373 4.53 22.70 1.33
CA ALA A 373 5.74 21.89 1.29
C ALA A 373 6.15 21.58 -0.15
N PRO A 374 7.44 21.71 -0.52
CA PRO A 374 7.96 21.33 -1.83
C PRO A 374 8.09 19.81 -1.92
N ILE A 375 6.95 19.11 -1.94
CA ILE A 375 6.86 17.64 -1.84
C ILE A 375 7.59 16.94 -2.99
N GLY A 376 7.58 17.52 -4.20
CA GLY A 376 8.34 16.96 -5.31
C GLY A 376 9.84 16.91 -5.03
N ARG A 377 10.40 17.96 -4.44
CA ARG A 377 11.82 18.03 -4.07
C ARG A 377 12.14 17.15 -2.88
N ILE A 378 11.32 17.18 -1.83
CA ILE A 378 11.55 16.39 -0.60
C ILE A 378 11.57 14.91 -0.94
N PHE A 379 10.52 14.41 -1.58
CA PHE A 379 10.42 12.98 -1.93
C PHE A 379 11.33 12.59 -3.10
N GLY A 380 11.61 13.50 -4.04
CA GLY A 380 12.59 13.28 -5.10
C GLY A 380 14.00 13.04 -4.54
N SER A 381 14.45 13.94 -3.65
CA SER A 381 15.74 13.77 -2.96
C SER A 381 15.78 12.50 -2.11
N ALA A 382 14.68 12.15 -1.43
CA ALA A 382 14.61 10.91 -0.68
C ALA A 382 14.70 9.67 -1.59
N ALA A 383 14.02 9.69 -2.76
CA ALA A 383 14.07 8.59 -3.72
C ALA A 383 15.48 8.39 -4.33
N GLU A 384 16.22 9.46 -4.57
CA GLU A 384 17.60 9.41 -5.08
C GLU A 384 18.59 8.84 -4.06
N GLN A 385 18.38 9.15 -2.77
CA GLN A 385 19.30 8.79 -1.69
C GLN A 385 18.92 7.45 -1.02
N ALA A 386 17.69 6.97 -1.18
CA ALA A 386 17.25 5.73 -0.57
C ALA A 386 18.07 4.54 -1.10
N PRO A 387 18.56 3.66 -0.23
CA PRO A 387 19.27 2.46 -0.67
C PRO A 387 18.33 1.54 -1.44
N VAL A 388 18.85 0.93 -2.52
CA VAL A 388 18.15 -0.15 -3.18
C VAL A 388 18.16 -1.37 -2.27
N GLN A 389 17.02 -1.65 -1.66
CA GLN A 389 16.86 -2.76 -0.71
C GLN A 389 16.96 -4.11 -1.40
N ILE A 390 17.62 -5.06 -0.74
CA ILE A 390 17.61 -6.46 -1.16
C ILE A 390 16.32 -7.09 -0.63
N LEU A 391 15.40 -7.34 -1.54
CA LEU A 391 14.11 -7.95 -1.25
C LEU A 391 14.18 -9.47 -1.38
N GLY A 392 13.57 -10.18 -0.44
CA GLY A 392 13.44 -11.61 -0.49
C GLY A 392 11.98 -12.07 -0.48
N VAL A 393 11.77 -13.37 -0.61
CA VAL A 393 10.42 -13.96 -0.74
C VAL A 393 9.57 -13.82 0.53
N ASN A 394 10.20 -13.67 1.69
CA ASN A 394 9.51 -13.57 2.99
C ASN A 394 9.60 -12.17 3.60
N ASP A 395 9.96 -11.15 2.83
CA ASP A 395 10.22 -9.79 3.34
C ASP A 395 9.05 -9.24 4.16
N GLN A 396 7.86 -9.32 3.60
CA GLN A 396 6.65 -8.82 4.24
C GLN A 396 6.26 -9.66 5.46
N ASP A 397 6.42 -10.99 5.40
CA ASP A 397 6.07 -11.86 6.52
C ASP A 397 6.96 -11.61 7.73
N VAL A 398 8.27 -11.40 7.52
CA VAL A 398 9.20 -11.03 8.58
C VAL A 398 8.81 -9.69 9.20
N GLN A 399 8.57 -8.66 8.36
CA GLN A 399 8.17 -7.33 8.83
C GLN A 399 6.90 -7.37 9.69
N GLU A 400 5.91 -8.13 9.27
CA GLU A 400 4.65 -8.27 10.00
C GLU A 400 4.83 -8.90 11.39
N GLN A 401 5.65 -9.94 11.52
CA GLN A 401 5.85 -10.57 12.83
C GLN A 401 6.63 -9.67 13.80
N ILE A 402 7.61 -8.92 13.30
CA ILE A 402 8.33 -7.94 14.13
C ILE A 402 7.39 -6.79 14.53
N ALA A 403 6.58 -6.28 13.62
CA ALA A 403 5.60 -5.25 13.92
C ALA A 403 4.59 -5.69 15.00
N LYS A 404 4.12 -6.95 14.97
CA LYS A 404 3.25 -7.52 16.02
C LYS A 404 3.96 -7.54 17.38
N ALA A 405 5.22 -7.96 17.42
CA ALA A 405 5.98 -8.02 18.65
C ALA A 405 6.24 -6.62 19.26
N LEU A 406 6.57 -5.63 18.42
CA LEU A 406 6.70 -4.23 18.87
C LEU A 406 5.39 -3.66 19.41
N PHE A 407 4.26 -4.05 18.81
CA PHE A 407 2.95 -3.65 19.30
C PHE A 407 2.64 -4.24 20.69
N GLU A 408 3.16 -5.44 21.02
CA GLU A 408 3.09 -5.97 22.36
C GLU A 408 3.93 -5.17 23.36
N VAL A 409 5.13 -4.70 22.95
CA VAL A 409 5.96 -3.84 23.81
C VAL A 409 5.22 -2.54 24.14
N GLU A 410 4.74 -1.81 23.12
CA GLU A 410 4.14 -0.49 23.35
C GLU A 410 2.77 -0.53 24.03
N ARG A 411 1.96 -1.57 23.79
CA ARG A 411 0.58 -1.65 24.28
C ARG A 411 0.39 -2.45 25.54
N LYS A 412 1.17 -3.54 25.67
CA LYS A 412 1.04 -4.47 26.80
C LYS A 412 2.17 -4.32 27.82
N GLY A 413 3.21 -3.54 27.50
CA GLY A 413 4.41 -3.46 28.33
C GLY A 413 5.23 -4.76 28.35
N THR A 414 5.09 -5.60 27.33
CA THR A 414 5.89 -6.83 27.18
C THR A 414 7.36 -6.46 27.12
N SER A 415 8.21 -7.18 27.88
CA SER A 415 9.66 -6.91 27.86
C SER A 415 10.23 -7.09 26.45
N SER A 416 11.26 -6.31 26.14
CA SER A 416 11.96 -6.37 24.84
C SER A 416 12.38 -7.80 24.48
N ASP A 417 12.99 -8.53 25.42
CA ASP A 417 13.49 -9.90 25.20
C ASP A 417 12.35 -10.89 24.92
N THR A 418 11.25 -10.78 25.68
CA THR A 418 10.07 -11.63 25.46
C THR A 418 9.43 -11.34 24.09
N ALA A 419 9.25 -10.07 23.76
CA ALA A 419 8.69 -9.65 22.49
C ALA A 419 9.58 -10.08 21.30
N TRP A 420 10.90 -9.96 21.44
CA TRP A 420 11.84 -10.45 20.42
C TRP A 420 11.76 -11.97 20.23
N SER A 421 11.65 -12.73 21.35
CA SER A 421 11.42 -14.17 21.28
C SER A 421 10.10 -14.51 20.58
N ASN A 422 9.03 -13.72 20.81
CA ASN A 422 7.75 -13.89 20.11
C ASN A 422 7.88 -13.59 18.62
N ALA A 423 8.65 -12.54 18.24
CA ALA A 423 8.95 -12.26 16.84
C ALA A 423 9.65 -13.43 16.16
N ARG A 424 10.68 -14.03 16.81
CA ARG A 424 11.38 -15.21 16.28
C ARG A 424 10.43 -16.39 16.02
N LYS A 425 9.59 -16.73 16.99
CA LYS A 425 8.59 -17.79 16.84
C LYS A 425 7.59 -17.46 15.74
N GLY A 426 7.13 -16.20 15.69
CA GLY A 426 6.20 -15.72 14.68
C GLY A 426 6.76 -15.83 13.27
N VAL A 427 8.00 -15.41 13.06
CA VAL A 427 8.69 -15.51 11.76
C VAL A 427 8.86 -16.99 11.39
N GLN A 428 9.37 -17.83 12.29
CA GLN A 428 9.53 -19.25 12.02
C GLN A 428 8.22 -19.91 11.58
N ASN A 429 7.11 -19.60 12.24
CA ASN A 429 5.79 -20.12 11.88
C ASN A 429 5.25 -19.57 10.56
N ALA A 430 5.63 -18.36 10.17
CA ALA A 430 5.12 -17.71 8.97
C ALA A 430 5.85 -18.16 7.70
N ILE A 431 7.13 -18.55 7.82
CA ILE A 431 7.96 -18.89 6.66
C ILE A 431 8.26 -20.39 6.52
N GLY A 432 7.77 -21.23 7.46
CA GLY A 432 7.85 -22.70 7.44
C GLY A 432 9.07 -23.20 8.16
#